data_9fc35b93d19dbdd85d138f2fd055728d
#
_entry.id   9fc35b93d19dbdd85d138f2fd055728d
#
_cell.length_a   1.000
_cell.length_b   1.000
_cell.length_c   1.000
_cell.angle_alpha   90.00
_cell.angle_beta   90.00
_cell.angle_gamma   90.00
#
_symmetry.space_group_name_H-M   'P 1'
#
loop_
_entity.id
_entity.type
_entity.pdbx_description
1 polymer ?
#
loop_
_entity_poly.entity_id
_entity_poly.type
_entity_poly.pdbx_seq_one_letter_code
_entity_poly.pdbx_strand_id
1 'polypeptide(L)'
;MRGLRSRKPIGFRQWVVHFNKIASDTKKQLGGAKYKVYDSKGKKVYEFTTGKKAEFIEGMFKAGETYKFKEVDAPEHYKVAKDKKIKIKDTGKVQKLTVTDERIPVVPDTPQTGINGRTAGMEVSVISLLLALGCFACVRAKDKSKYNFKKEKDDEEDN
;
A
#
# COMPACT_ATOMS: atom_id res chain seq x y z
N MET A 1 -60.74 17.99 -26.13
CA MET A 1 -59.39 18.50 -25.87
C MET A 1 -58.79 17.66 -24.77
N ARG A 2 -57.85 16.75 -25.07
CA ARG A 2 -57.19 15.90 -24.07
C ARG A 2 -55.91 16.62 -23.62
N GLY A 3 -55.87 17.04 -22.34
CA GLY A 3 -54.73 17.72 -21.76
C GLY A 3 -53.47 16.86 -21.82
N LEU A 4 -52.43 17.39 -22.45
CA LEU A 4 -51.07 16.86 -22.42
C LEU A 4 -50.57 16.89 -20.97
N ARG A 5 -50.55 15.72 -20.32
CA ARG A 5 -49.84 15.58 -19.05
C ARG A 5 -48.33 15.78 -19.32
N SER A 6 -47.85 16.93 -18.93
CA SER A 6 -46.42 17.20 -18.87
C SER A 6 -45.76 16.08 -18.08
N ARG A 7 -45.03 15.20 -18.79
CA ARG A 7 -44.13 14.23 -18.12
C ARG A 7 -43.01 15.07 -17.49
N LYS A 8 -42.98 15.08 -16.17
CA LYS A 8 -41.80 15.59 -15.43
C LYS A 8 -40.56 14.90 -16.02
N PRO A 9 -39.49 15.63 -16.38
CA PRO A 9 -38.27 15.00 -16.81
C PRO A 9 -37.84 14.00 -15.74
N ILE A 10 -37.49 12.79 -16.16
CA ILE A 10 -36.95 11.75 -15.29
C ILE A 10 -35.64 12.34 -14.78
N GLY A 11 -35.69 12.91 -13.58
CA GLY A 11 -34.52 13.47 -12.95
C GLY A 11 -33.45 12.37 -12.89
N PHE A 12 -32.33 12.61 -13.54
CA PHE A 12 -31.17 11.74 -13.38
C PHE A 12 -30.86 11.70 -11.89
N ARG A 13 -31.13 10.57 -11.24
CA ARG A 13 -30.75 10.38 -9.85
C ARG A 13 -29.24 10.42 -9.80
N GLN A 14 -28.70 11.49 -9.24
CA GLN A 14 -27.28 11.61 -8.98
C GLN A 14 -26.97 10.89 -7.67
N TRP A 15 -26.11 9.87 -7.74
CA TRP A 15 -25.61 9.21 -6.55
C TRP A 15 -24.43 10.01 -6.02
N VAL A 16 -24.50 10.35 -4.74
CA VAL A 16 -23.49 11.15 -4.04
C VAL A 16 -22.71 10.27 -3.09
N VAL A 17 -21.40 10.35 -3.18
CA VAL A 17 -20.49 9.76 -2.19
C VAL A 17 -19.93 10.88 -1.31
N HIS A 18 -20.21 10.80 -0.01
CA HIS A 18 -19.61 11.62 1.01
C HIS A 18 -18.27 10.99 1.42
N PHE A 19 -17.18 11.49 0.82
CA PHE A 19 -15.83 11.02 1.06
C PHE A 19 -15.22 11.75 2.26
N ASN A 20 -14.73 10.95 3.22
CA ASN A 20 -14.17 11.46 4.46
C ASN A 20 -12.74 10.95 4.64
N LYS A 21 -11.75 11.83 4.67
CA LYS A 21 -10.34 11.51 4.90
C LYS A 21 -9.94 11.93 6.30
N ILE A 22 -9.52 10.99 7.14
CA ILE A 22 -9.21 11.25 8.55
C ILE A 22 -7.85 10.68 8.96
N ALA A 23 -7.22 11.30 9.95
CA ALA A 23 -6.04 10.78 10.63
C ALA A 23 -6.41 9.62 11.57
N SER A 24 -5.59 8.59 11.66
CA SER A 24 -5.83 7.43 12.53
C SER A 24 -5.73 7.78 14.01
N ASP A 25 -4.83 8.68 14.35
CA ASP A 25 -4.51 9.12 15.72
C ASP A 25 -5.54 10.13 16.26
N THR A 26 -5.73 11.24 15.56
CA THR A 26 -6.55 12.36 16.04
C THR A 26 -8.00 12.29 15.60
N LYS A 27 -8.35 11.40 14.65
CA LYS A 27 -9.67 11.34 13.98
C LYS A 27 -10.09 12.63 13.29
N LYS A 28 -9.17 13.59 13.18
CA LYS A 28 -9.40 14.86 12.48
C LYS A 28 -9.32 14.67 10.97
N GLN A 29 -10.05 15.56 10.26
CA GLN A 29 -10.04 15.61 8.80
C GLN A 29 -8.62 15.91 8.28
N LEU A 30 -8.20 15.19 7.23
CA LEU A 30 -6.94 15.40 6.54
C LEU A 30 -7.17 15.99 5.15
N GLY A 31 -6.59 17.17 4.92
CA GLY A 31 -6.50 17.80 3.60
C GLY A 31 -5.17 17.49 2.92
N GLY A 32 -5.13 17.67 1.60
CA GLY A 32 -3.91 17.55 0.79
C GLY A 32 -3.65 16.16 0.22
N ALA A 33 -4.44 15.14 0.55
CA ALA A 33 -4.34 13.82 -0.07
C ALA A 33 -4.89 13.84 -1.50
N LYS A 34 -4.15 13.29 -2.47
CA LYS A 34 -4.60 13.18 -3.87
C LYS A 34 -5.17 11.79 -4.14
N TYR A 35 -6.36 11.77 -4.72
CA TYR A 35 -7.10 10.56 -5.05
C TYR A 35 -7.40 10.44 -6.53
N LYS A 36 -7.30 9.20 -7.03
CA LYS A 36 -7.84 8.80 -8.34
C LYS A 36 -8.95 7.78 -8.12
N VAL A 37 -10.09 8.00 -8.79
CA VAL A 37 -11.25 7.11 -8.75
C VAL A 37 -11.31 6.32 -10.05
N TYR A 38 -11.46 5.01 -9.93
CA TYR A 38 -11.55 4.09 -11.05
C TYR A 38 -12.90 3.37 -11.03
N ASP A 39 -13.45 3.11 -12.20
CA ASP A 39 -14.64 2.28 -12.36
C ASP A 39 -14.31 0.78 -12.25
N SER A 40 -15.34 -0.07 -12.43
CA SER A 40 -15.22 -1.54 -12.40
C SER A 40 -14.32 -2.10 -13.51
N LYS A 41 -14.14 -1.35 -14.61
CA LYS A 41 -13.27 -1.71 -15.74
C LYS A 41 -11.83 -1.21 -15.59
N GLY A 42 -11.52 -0.52 -14.50
CA GLY A 42 -10.19 0.06 -14.24
C GLY A 42 -9.93 1.37 -14.96
N LYS A 43 -10.94 1.99 -15.58
CA LYS A 43 -10.81 3.30 -16.20
C LYS A 43 -10.87 4.39 -15.13
N LYS A 44 -9.94 5.36 -15.18
CA LYS A 44 -9.98 6.54 -14.31
C LYS A 44 -11.19 7.41 -14.71
N VAL A 45 -12.08 7.66 -13.77
CA VAL A 45 -13.30 8.46 -13.96
C VAL A 45 -13.23 9.81 -13.26
N TYR A 46 -12.41 9.94 -12.20
CA TYR A 46 -12.28 11.18 -11.46
C TYR A 46 -10.94 11.30 -10.75
N GLU A 47 -10.53 12.53 -10.43
CA GLU A 47 -9.35 12.85 -9.65
C GLU A 47 -9.64 14.08 -8.81
N PHE A 48 -9.23 14.08 -7.54
CA PHE A 48 -9.44 15.19 -6.61
C PHE A 48 -8.38 15.21 -5.51
N THR A 49 -8.28 16.36 -4.85
CA THR A 49 -7.44 16.54 -3.66
C THR A 49 -8.34 16.84 -2.47
N THR A 50 -8.11 16.16 -1.35
CA THR A 50 -8.94 16.37 -0.14
C THR A 50 -8.69 17.72 0.49
N GLY A 51 -9.79 18.35 0.94
CA GLY A 51 -9.76 19.61 1.68
C GLY A 51 -9.78 19.40 3.20
N LYS A 52 -9.95 20.51 3.92
CA LYS A 52 -10.13 20.48 5.38
C LYS A 52 -11.53 20.02 5.83
N LYS A 53 -12.41 19.73 4.88
CA LYS A 53 -13.77 19.21 5.08
C LYS A 53 -13.95 17.96 4.23
N ALA A 54 -14.97 17.17 4.58
CA ALA A 54 -15.34 16.02 3.77
C ALA A 54 -15.81 16.46 2.37
N GLU A 55 -15.49 15.66 1.35
CA GLU A 55 -15.83 15.94 -0.05
C GLU A 55 -17.13 15.26 -0.44
N PHE A 56 -18.01 15.99 -1.14
CA PHE A 56 -19.20 15.44 -1.76
C PHE A 56 -18.93 15.26 -3.24
N ILE A 57 -18.85 14.00 -3.68
CA ILE A 57 -18.54 13.66 -5.05
C ILE A 57 -19.82 13.17 -5.71
N GLU A 58 -20.22 13.80 -6.81
CA GLU A 58 -21.49 13.53 -7.52
C GLU A 58 -21.30 13.50 -9.04
N GLY A 59 -22.33 13.07 -9.75
CA GLY A 59 -22.40 13.17 -11.21
C GLY A 59 -21.70 12.06 -11.99
N MET A 60 -20.86 11.23 -11.37
CA MET A 60 -20.11 10.18 -12.07
C MET A 60 -20.50 8.75 -11.69
N PHE A 61 -21.21 8.58 -10.59
CA PHE A 61 -21.53 7.27 -10.06
C PHE A 61 -22.81 6.69 -10.69
N LYS A 62 -22.81 5.37 -10.88
CA LYS A 62 -23.96 4.59 -11.35
C LYS A 62 -24.34 3.56 -10.30
N ALA A 63 -25.63 3.37 -10.05
CA ALA A 63 -26.13 2.35 -9.15
C ALA A 63 -25.68 0.95 -9.58
N GLY A 64 -25.37 0.11 -8.60
CA GLY A 64 -24.93 -1.27 -8.83
C GLY A 64 -23.44 -1.40 -9.16
N GLU A 65 -22.77 -0.34 -9.62
CA GLU A 65 -21.36 -0.38 -9.98
C GLU A 65 -20.44 -0.22 -8.75
N THR A 66 -19.24 -0.77 -8.88
CA THR A 66 -18.18 -0.66 -7.85
C THR A 66 -17.10 0.28 -8.32
N TYR A 67 -16.75 1.23 -7.47
CA TYR A 67 -15.68 2.20 -7.71
C TYR A 67 -14.54 1.98 -6.74
N LYS A 68 -13.31 2.15 -7.25
CA LYS A 68 -12.08 2.05 -6.47
C LYS A 68 -11.47 3.42 -6.27
N PHE A 69 -11.29 3.81 -5.04
CA PHE A 69 -10.59 5.02 -4.62
C PHE A 69 -9.15 4.64 -4.28
N LYS A 70 -8.21 5.17 -5.05
CA LYS A 70 -6.79 4.97 -4.86
C LYS A 70 -6.14 6.29 -4.46
N GLU A 71 -5.50 6.30 -3.31
CA GLU A 71 -4.64 7.40 -2.91
C GLU A 71 -3.33 7.32 -3.67
N VAL A 72 -2.92 8.42 -4.30
CA VAL A 72 -1.68 8.52 -5.07
C VAL A 72 -0.65 9.39 -4.38
N ASP A 73 -1.10 10.24 -3.45
CA ASP A 73 -0.25 11.13 -2.67
C ASP A 73 -0.91 11.37 -1.33
N ALA A 74 -0.20 11.13 -0.23
CA ALA A 74 -0.69 11.34 1.12
C ALA A 74 -0.25 12.72 1.64
N PRO A 75 -0.96 13.31 2.62
CA PRO A 75 -0.50 14.49 3.30
C PRO A 75 0.83 14.27 4.00
N GLU A 76 1.59 15.34 4.19
CA GLU A 76 2.87 15.30 4.88
C GLU A 76 2.76 14.61 6.26
N HIS A 77 3.74 13.78 6.59
CA HIS A 77 3.80 12.94 7.80
C HIS A 77 2.75 11.81 7.89
N TYR A 78 2.07 11.48 6.79
CA TYR A 78 1.14 10.35 6.74
C TYR A 78 1.53 9.34 5.67
N LYS A 79 1.19 8.07 5.91
CA LYS A 79 1.37 6.99 4.94
C LYS A 79 0.20 6.96 3.97
N VAL A 80 0.47 6.66 2.70
CA VAL A 80 -0.56 6.43 1.69
C VAL A 80 -1.48 5.29 2.14
N ALA A 81 -2.79 5.54 2.15
CA ALA A 81 -3.77 4.53 2.53
C ALA A 81 -3.91 3.43 1.48
N LYS A 82 -4.36 2.26 1.93
CA LYS A 82 -4.74 1.17 1.02
C LYS A 82 -5.97 1.56 0.18
N ASP A 83 -6.01 1.05 -1.04
CA ASP A 83 -7.15 1.23 -1.95
C ASP A 83 -8.48 0.85 -1.26
N LYS A 84 -9.49 1.70 -1.41
CA LYS A 84 -10.85 1.45 -0.91
C LYS A 84 -11.81 1.28 -2.06
N LYS A 85 -12.72 0.31 -1.93
CA LYS A 85 -13.79 0.07 -2.90
C LYS A 85 -15.14 0.37 -2.27
N ILE A 86 -16.04 0.96 -3.05
CA ILE A 86 -17.44 1.18 -2.66
C ILE A 86 -18.35 0.71 -3.78
N LYS A 87 -19.34 -0.11 -3.45
CA LYS A 87 -20.42 -0.47 -4.37
C LYS A 87 -21.57 0.52 -4.18
N ILE A 88 -21.96 1.22 -5.24
CA ILE A 88 -23.02 2.22 -5.19
C ILE A 88 -24.38 1.53 -5.11
N LYS A 89 -25.09 1.77 -4.02
CA LYS A 89 -26.44 1.23 -3.78
C LYS A 89 -27.48 2.18 -4.37
N ASP A 90 -28.52 1.61 -4.99
CA ASP A 90 -29.65 2.40 -5.48
C ASP A 90 -30.65 2.74 -4.36
N THR A 91 -30.19 3.56 -3.43
CA THR A 91 -31.01 3.96 -2.26
C THR A 91 -31.48 5.40 -2.32
N GLY A 92 -30.98 6.19 -3.27
CA GLY A 92 -31.21 7.65 -3.31
C GLY A 92 -30.62 8.42 -2.12
N LYS A 93 -29.88 7.73 -1.21
CA LYS A 93 -29.23 8.35 -0.05
C LYS A 93 -27.73 8.58 -0.33
N VAL A 94 -27.17 9.62 0.30
CA VAL A 94 -25.72 9.85 0.31
C VAL A 94 -25.02 8.65 0.94
N GLN A 95 -24.02 8.11 0.25
CA GLN A 95 -23.23 6.98 0.73
C GLN A 95 -21.91 7.48 1.29
N LYS A 96 -21.53 7.00 2.47
CA LYS A 96 -20.31 7.45 3.17
C LYS A 96 -19.15 6.50 2.86
N LEU A 97 -18.00 7.07 2.54
CA LEU A 97 -16.73 6.37 2.41
C LEU A 97 -15.68 7.08 3.27
N THR A 98 -15.18 6.39 4.29
CA THR A 98 -14.12 6.92 5.16
C THR A 98 -12.82 6.20 4.90
N VAL A 99 -11.76 6.97 4.69
CA VAL A 99 -10.38 6.50 4.55
C VAL A 99 -9.55 7.10 5.67
N THR A 100 -8.73 6.25 6.28
CA THR A 100 -7.88 6.63 7.42
C THR A 100 -6.42 6.47 7.06
N ASP A 101 -5.61 7.49 7.32
CA ASP A 101 -4.16 7.41 7.19
C ASP A 101 -3.48 7.23 8.53
N GLU A 102 -2.43 6.42 8.51
CA GLU A 102 -1.54 6.26 9.64
C GLU A 102 -0.46 7.34 9.61
N ARG A 103 -0.25 7.97 10.76
CA ARG A 103 0.83 8.91 10.93
C ARG A 103 2.18 8.19 10.90
N ILE A 104 3.15 8.75 10.18
CA ILE A 104 4.54 8.29 10.22
C ILE A 104 5.12 8.71 11.59
N PRO A 105 5.62 7.77 12.41
CA PRO A 105 6.27 8.14 13.66
C PRO A 105 7.44 9.09 13.39
N VAL A 106 7.41 10.26 13.98
CA VAL A 106 8.58 11.13 14.00
C VAL A 106 9.53 10.51 15.03
N VAL A 107 10.61 9.88 14.57
CA VAL A 107 11.71 9.52 15.44
C VAL A 107 12.39 10.84 15.79
N PRO A 108 12.43 11.27 17.07
CA PRO A 108 13.20 12.43 17.43
C PRO A 108 14.65 12.20 16.99
N ASP A 109 15.26 13.16 16.31
CA ASP A 109 16.70 13.15 16.12
C ASP A 109 17.33 13.06 17.51
N THR A 110 17.77 11.87 17.90
CA THR A 110 18.62 11.73 19.07
C THR A 110 19.87 12.55 18.75
N PRO A 111 20.19 13.57 19.55
CA PRO A 111 21.42 14.30 19.32
C PRO A 111 22.54 13.26 19.28
N GLN A 112 23.22 13.16 18.14
CA GLN A 112 24.40 12.32 18.02
C GLN A 112 25.44 12.89 19.00
N THR A 113 25.46 12.34 20.23
CA THR A 113 26.51 12.61 21.16
C THR A 113 27.77 12.04 20.56
N GLY A 114 28.44 12.88 19.78
CA GLY A 114 29.88 12.97 19.56
C GLY A 114 30.72 11.70 19.46
N ILE A 115 30.19 10.61 18.90
CA ILE A 115 31.04 9.54 18.38
C ILE A 115 31.16 9.80 16.90
N ASN A 116 32.23 10.50 16.49
CA ASN A 116 32.71 10.47 15.13
C ASN A 116 33.19 9.04 14.85
N GLY A 117 32.23 8.12 14.76
CA GLY A 117 32.44 6.75 14.31
C GLY A 117 32.61 6.73 12.81
N ARG A 118 33.70 7.38 12.35
CA ARG A 118 34.26 7.04 11.06
C ARG A 118 34.51 5.54 11.04
N THR A 119 33.66 4.79 10.35
CA THR A 119 34.00 3.57 9.60
C THR A 119 34.57 2.34 10.33
N ALA A 120 34.55 2.24 11.64
CA ALA A 120 35.02 1.01 12.30
C ALA A 120 33.93 -0.11 12.31
N GLY A 121 32.66 0.21 12.12
CA GLY A 121 31.56 -0.77 12.21
C GLY A 121 31.23 -1.51 10.92
N MET A 122 31.54 -0.94 9.76
CA MET A 122 31.19 -1.59 8.50
C MET A 122 32.22 -2.62 8.03
N GLU A 123 33.51 -2.43 8.38
CA GLU A 123 34.56 -3.37 7.99
C GLU A 123 34.49 -4.68 8.76
N VAL A 124 34.10 -4.65 10.04
CA VAL A 124 34.00 -5.87 10.87
C VAL A 124 32.88 -6.79 10.36
N SER A 125 31.77 -6.21 9.88
CA SER A 125 30.64 -7.00 9.34
C SER A 125 30.98 -7.71 8.03
N VAL A 126 31.75 -7.05 7.15
CA VAL A 126 32.15 -7.64 5.88
C VAL A 126 33.17 -8.76 6.08
N ILE A 127 34.12 -8.56 7.00
CA ILE A 127 35.15 -9.59 7.34
C ILE A 127 34.49 -10.79 8.00
N SER A 128 33.53 -10.61 8.91
CA SER A 128 32.78 -11.71 9.51
C SER A 128 31.99 -12.52 8.48
N LEU A 129 31.37 -11.86 7.50
CA LEU A 129 30.63 -12.53 6.45
C LEU A 129 31.54 -13.32 5.52
N LEU A 130 32.72 -12.80 5.18
CA LEU A 130 33.71 -13.50 4.35
C LEU A 130 34.30 -14.72 5.07
N LEU A 131 34.56 -14.63 6.37
CA LEU A 131 35.03 -15.77 7.19
C LEU A 131 33.96 -16.85 7.29
N ALA A 132 32.69 -16.50 7.45
CA ALA A 132 31.58 -17.46 7.47
C ALA A 132 31.43 -18.18 6.15
N LEU A 133 31.56 -17.50 5.01
CA LEU A 133 31.51 -18.11 3.68
C LEU A 133 32.75 -19.00 3.41
N GLY A 134 33.92 -18.61 3.87
CA GLY A 134 35.16 -19.39 3.78
C GLY A 134 35.07 -20.70 4.56
N CYS A 135 34.54 -20.69 5.79
CA CYS A 135 34.32 -21.90 6.58
C CYS A 135 33.30 -22.85 5.92
N PHE A 136 32.24 -22.32 5.31
CA PHE A 136 31.25 -23.18 4.65
C PHE A 136 31.81 -23.87 3.42
N ALA A 137 32.68 -23.21 2.66
CA ALA A 137 33.39 -23.84 1.53
C ALA A 137 34.38 -24.93 1.98
N CYS A 138 35.10 -24.74 3.08
CA CYS A 138 36.02 -25.72 3.67
C CYS A 138 35.29 -26.99 4.17
N VAL A 139 34.11 -26.82 4.80
CA VAL A 139 33.31 -27.96 5.27
C VAL A 139 32.81 -28.82 4.08
N ARG A 140 32.33 -28.18 3.02
CA ARG A 140 31.88 -28.90 1.81
C ARG A 140 33.02 -29.62 1.08
N ALA A 141 34.23 -29.07 1.06
CA ALA A 141 35.39 -29.69 0.46
C ALA A 141 35.81 -30.97 1.22
N LYS A 142 35.75 -30.98 2.55
CA LYS A 142 36.03 -32.14 3.38
C LYS A 142 35.00 -33.26 3.21
N ASP A 143 33.72 -32.93 3.04
CA ASP A 143 32.67 -33.93 2.81
C ASP A 143 32.84 -34.66 1.45
N LYS A 144 33.17 -33.93 0.40
CA LYS A 144 33.42 -34.53 -0.90
C LYS A 144 34.66 -35.48 -0.90
N SER A 145 35.69 -35.13 -0.12
CA SER A 145 36.89 -35.95 0.01
C SER A 145 36.59 -37.29 0.73
N LYS A 146 35.76 -37.26 1.78
CA LYS A 146 35.33 -38.48 2.47
C LYS A 146 34.46 -39.38 1.61
N TYR A 147 33.61 -38.82 0.78
CA TYR A 147 32.72 -39.58 -0.09
C TYR A 147 33.48 -40.30 -1.20
N ASN A 148 34.47 -39.68 -1.82
CA ASN A 148 35.29 -40.29 -2.84
C ASN A 148 36.18 -41.43 -2.28
N PHE A 149 36.74 -41.25 -1.08
CA PHE A 149 37.57 -42.26 -0.44
C PHE A 149 36.77 -43.53 -0.07
N LYS A 150 35.48 -43.37 0.29
CA LYS A 150 34.62 -44.51 0.60
C LYS A 150 34.23 -45.29 -0.68
N LYS A 151 34.02 -44.61 -1.79
CA LYS A 151 33.66 -45.25 -3.08
C LYS A 151 34.81 -46.09 -3.65
N GLU A 152 36.07 -45.65 -3.54
CA GLU A 152 37.23 -46.44 -3.96
C GLU A 152 37.42 -47.75 -3.15
N LYS A 153 37.04 -47.74 -1.85
CA LYS A 153 37.11 -48.96 -1.05
C LYS A 153 36.02 -49.98 -1.35
N ASP A 154 34.84 -49.52 -1.67
CA ASP A 154 33.71 -50.41 -1.99
C ASP A 154 33.88 -51.06 -3.37
N ASP A 155 34.66 -50.49 -4.30
CA ASP A 155 34.96 -51.02 -5.62
C ASP A 155 36.13 -52.08 -5.61
N GLU A 156 36.95 -52.17 -4.52
CA GLU A 156 38.03 -53.18 -4.34
C GLU A 156 37.57 -54.46 -3.65
N GLU A 157 36.43 -54.49 -2.96
CA GLU A 157 35.92 -55.70 -2.29
C GLU A 157 35.03 -56.60 -3.19
N ASP A 158 34.65 -56.15 -4.40
CA ASP A 158 33.78 -56.91 -5.32
C ASP A 158 34.54 -57.52 -6.54
N ASN A 159 35.86 -57.65 -6.47
CA ASN A 159 36.63 -58.26 -7.57
C ASN A 159 37.39 -59.53 -7.13
#